data_c5a8e639d634d243db7c9ca9e26e1520
#
_entry.id   c5a8e639d634d243db7c9ca9e26e1520
#
_cell.length_a   1.000
_cell.length_b   1.000
_cell.length_c   1.000
_cell.angle_alpha   90.00
_cell.angle_beta   90.00
_cell.angle_gamma   90.00
#
_symmetry.space_group_name_H-M   'P 1'
#
loop_
_entity.id
_entity.type
_entity.pdbx_description
1 polymer ?
#
loop_
_entity_poly.entity_id
_entity_poly.type
_entity_poly.pdbx_seq_one_letter_code
_entity_poly.pdbx_strand_id
1 'polypeptide(L)'
;MRAVIMAVVTLLGIAQDGGRPQPGCTRPCCKNLGDEDLRSPVSLSVQTSGGKTILVEATRDLGRQLRFIGNPAIEHLILTHAHLGHVDGLGLFGRETMSARNIQLHCSPSMQSLVKKTPAWNQLLKQNVFQFASFPRIEIDDVVVEFYQVPHRDELSDTHAIIV
;
A
#
# COMPACT_ATOMS: atom_id res chain seq x y z
N MET A 1 11.91 -22.62 -25.68
CA MET A 1 10.70 -21.84 -25.40
C MET A 1 11.06 -20.83 -24.32
N ARG A 2 10.97 -19.52 -24.57
CA ARG A 2 11.05 -18.52 -23.51
C ARG A 2 9.74 -18.62 -22.72
N ALA A 3 9.81 -18.85 -21.41
CA ALA A 3 8.65 -18.71 -20.54
C ALA A 3 8.13 -17.27 -20.67
N VAL A 4 6.86 -17.10 -21.00
CA VAL A 4 6.22 -15.80 -20.95
C VAL A 4 6.02 -15.51 -19.45
N ILE A 5 6.87 -14.66 -18.88
CA ILE A 5 6.70 -14.18 -17.52
C ILE A 5 5.65 -13.07 -17.63
N MET A 6 4.50 -13.28 -17.05
CA MET A 6 3.42 -12.28 -16.96
C MET A 6 3.46 -11.59 -15.60
N ALA A 7 2.92 -10.36 -15.53
CA ALA A 7 2.70 -9.70 -14.26
C ALA A 7 1.78 -10.55 -13.35
N VAL A 8 2.07 -10.57 -12.05
CA VAL A 8 1.29 -11.31 -11.05
C VAL A 8 0.69 -10.35 -10.04
N VAL A 9 -0.63 -10.37 -9.93
CA VAL A 9 -1.37 -9.61 -8.91
C VAL A 9 -1.69 -10.53 -7.73
N THR A 10 -1.31 -10.13 -6.52
CA THR A 10 -1.58 -10.87 -5.28
C THR A 10 -2.38 -9.99 -4.32
N LEU A 11 -3.54 -10.45 -3.88
CA LEU A 11 -4.33 -9.80 -2.82
C LEU A 11 -3.69 -10.09 -1.47
N LEU A 12 -3.24 -9.04 -0.77
CA LEU A 12 -2.56 -9.13 0.51
C LEU A 12 -3.50 -8.90 1.71
N GLY A 13 -4.66 -8.33 1.46
CA GLY A 13 -5.69 -8.10 2.44
C GLY A 13 -7.00 -7.70 1.79
N ILE A 14 -8.11 -8.06 2.42
CA ILE A 14 -9.48 -7.86 1.90
C ILE A 14 -10.45 -7.33 2.95
N ALA A 15 -9.98 -7.06 4.17
CA ALA A 15 -10.80 -6.46 5.21
C ALA A 15 -10.80 -4.93 5.10
N GLN A 16 -11.77 -4.30 5.74
CA GLN A 16 -11.75 -2.85 5.96
C GLN A 16 -10.60 -2.44 6.86
N ASP A 17 -10.39 -1.15 7.03
CA ASP A 17 -9.29 -0.46 7.71
C ASP A 17 -8.78 -1.12 9.00
N GLY A 18 -9.68 -1.68 9.80
CA GLY A 18 -9.36 -2.31 11.07
C GLY A 18 -8.82 -3.75 10.95
N GLY A 19 -8.94 -4.38 9.79
CA GLY A 19 -8.67 -5.81 9.64
C GLY A 19 -9.79 -6.69 10.27
N ARG A 20 -9.55 -8.00 10.32
CA ARG A 20 -10.40 -8.95 11.05
C ARG A 20 -9.51 -9.93 11.82
N PRO A 21 -9.62 -10.01 13.17
CA PRO A 21 -10.51 -9.22 14.03
C PRO A 21 -10.15 -7.74 14.01
N GLN A 22 -11.16 -6.87 14.11
CA GLN A 22 -10.93 -5.45 14.30
C GLN A 22 -10.60 -5.16 15.76
N PRO A 23 -9.57 -4.37 16.07
CA PRO A 23 -9.24 -3.98 17.44
C PRO A 23 -10.45 -3.41 18.19
N GLY A 24 -10.69 -3.91 19.40
CA GLY A 24 -11.82 -3.49 20.25
C GLY A 24 -13.18 -4.04 19.85
N CYS A 25 -13.30 -4.81 18.79
CA CYS A 25 -14.57 -5.41 18.37
C CYS A 25 -14.89 -6.66 19.21
N THR A 26 -16.04 -6.64 19.88
CA THR A 26 -16.56 -7.78 20.68
C THR A 26 -17.66 -8.57 19.98
N ARG A 27 -17.98 -8.22 18.73
CA ARG A 27 -19.05 -8.86 17.94
C ARG A 27 -18.66 -10.29 17.52
N PRO A 28 -19.65 -11.15 17.21
CA PRO A 28 -19.40 -12.52 16.77
C PRO A 28 -18.42 -12.62 15.59
N CYS A 29 -18.44 -11.64 14.66
CA CYS A 29 -17.56 -11.60 13.50
C CYS A 29 -16.06 -11.43 13.82
N CYS A 30 -15.73 -11.04 15.07
CA CYS A 30 -14.35 -10.82 15.53
C CYS A 30 -13.98 -11.67 16.74
N LYS A 31 -14.94 -12.45 17.28
CA LYS A 31 -14.75 -13.22 18.50
C LYS A 31 -14.43 -14.67 18.18
N ASN A 32 -13.47 -15.24 18.92
CA ASN A 32 -13.08 -16.65 18.81
C ASN A 32 -12.66 -17.06 17.38
N LEU A 33 -11.90 -16.20 16.68
CA LEU A 33 -11.36 -16.49 15.35
C LEU A 33 -10.11 -17.34 15.45
N GLY A 34 -9.99 -18.34 14.57
CA GLY A 34 -8.73 -19.04 14.30
C GLY A 34 -7.83 -18.24 13.35
N ASP A 35 -6.59 -18.69 13.16
CA ASP A 35 -5.62 -18.03 12.27
C ASP A 35 -6.10 -17.97 10.82
N GLU A 36 -6.86 -18.97 10.39
CA GLU A 36 -7.47 -19.04 9.05
C GLU A 36 -8.53 -17.98 8.79
N ASP A 37 -9.11 -17.42 9.86
CA ASP A 37 -10.13 -16.38 9.81
C ASP A 37 -9.57 -14.96 9.77
N LEU A 38 -8.29 -14.81 10.07
CA LEU A 38 -7.64 -13.50 10.10
C LEU A 38 -7.60 -12.89 8.71
N ARG A 39 -7.97 -11.61 8.59
CA ARG A 39 -7.90 -10.85 7.35
C ARG A 39 -7.23 -9.51 7.59
N SER A 40 -6.16 -9.25 6.86
CA SER A 40 -5.49 -7.96 6.87
C SER A 40 -6.33 -6.88 6.18
N PRO A 41 -6.15 -5.61 6.52
CA PRO A 41 -6.72 -4.48 5.76
C PRO A 41 -6.36 -4.58 4.28
N VAL A 42 -7.18 -3.95 3.43
CA VAL A 42 -7.05 -4.03 1.99
C VAL A 42 -5.66 -3.59 1.52
N SER A 43 -5.02 -4.45 0.77
CA SER A 43 -3.75 -4.19 0.09
C SER A 43 -3.55 -5.23 -1.00
N LEU A 44 -2.79 -4.89 -2.01
CA LEU A 44 -2.34 -5.83 -3.04
C LEU A 44 -0.90 -5.54 -3.44
N SER A 45 -0.24 -6.54 -4.01
CA SER A 45 1.02 -6.37 -4.71
C SER A 45 0.88 -6.74 -6.18
N VAL A 46 1.63 -6.06 -7.03
CA VAL A 46 1.82 -6.43 -8.43
C VAL A 46 3.31 -6.68 -8.63
N GLN A 47 3.64 -7.89 -9.05
CA GLN A 47 5.00 -8.23 -9.46
C GLN A 47 5.06 -8.20 -10.99
N THR A 48 5.90 -7.29 -11.53
CA THR A 48 6.04 -7.12 -12.97
C THR A 48 6.84 -8.25 -13.60
N SER A 49 6.74 -8.43 -14.91
CA SER A 49 7.60 -9.37 -15.66
C SER A 49 9.10 -9.03 -15.56
N GLY A 50 9.44 -7.77 -15.30
CA GLY A 50 10.79 -7.30 -15.04
C GLY A 50 11.29 -7.56 -13.62
N GLY A 51 10.44 -8.11 -12.73
CA GLY A 51 10.78 -8.48 -11.35
C GLY A 51 10.61 -7.35 -10.33
N LYS A 52 10.06 -6.18 -10.71
CA LYS A 52 9.76 -5.10 -9.78
C LYS A 52 8.49 -5.39 -8.99
N THR A 53 8.44 -4.91 -7.76
CA THR A 53 7.26 -5.03 -6.89
C THR A 53 6.60 -3.68 -6.67
N ILE A 54 5.35 -3.60 -7.06
CA ILE A 54 4.44 -2.49 -6.79
C ILE A 54 3.56 -2.91 -5.61
N LEU A 55 3.58 -2.15 -4.53
CA LEU A 55 2.67 -2.33 -3.40
C LEU A 55 1.57 -1.29 -3.45
N VAL A 56 0.34 -1.69 -3.24
CA VAL A 56 -0.81 -0.78 -3.07
C VAL A 56 -1.22 -0.80 -1.62
N GLU A 57 -1.25 0.36 -1.02
CA GLU A 57 -1.48 0.68 0.38
C GLU A 57 -0.37 0.22 1.34
N ALA A 58 -0.14 1.02 2.36
CA ALA A 58 0.78 0.76 3.45
C ALA A 58 -0.02 0.56 4.74
N THR A 59 -0.58 -0.62 4.93
CA THR A 59 -1.46 -0.91 6.06
C THR A 59 -0.68 -1.21 7.35
N ARG A 60 -1.37 -1.24 8.48
CA ARG A 60 -0.80 -1.66 9.77
C ARG A 60 -0.29 -3.10 9.78
N ASP A 61 -0.79 -3.95 8.88
CA ASP A 61 -0.41 -5.36 8.75
C ASP A 61 0.71 -5.58 7.72
N LEU A 62 1.40 -4.51 7.29
CA LEU A 62 2.44 -4.56 6.25
C LEU A 62 3.43 -5.72 6.46
N GLY A 63 3.90 -5.94 7.69
CA GLY A 63 4.85 -7.01 7.97
C GLY A 63 4.30 -8.41 7.70
N ARG A 64 3.00 -8.66 7.95
CA ARG A 64 2.32 -9.91 7.61
C ARG A 64 2.11 -10.03 6.11
N GLN A 65 1.67 -8.96 5.48
CA GLN A 65 1.42 -8.88 4.05
C GLN A 65 2.68 -9.15 3.23
N LEU A 66 3.79 -8.52 3.58
CA LEU A 66 5.07 -8.74 2.88
C LEU A 66 5.60 -10.17 3.09
N ARG A 67 5.50 -10.73 4.30
CA ARG A 67 5.89 -12.14 4.53
C ARG A 67 5.12 -13.11 3.64
N PHE A 68 3.85 -12.85 3.38
CA PHE A 68 3.03 -13.71 2.53
C PHE A 68 3.57 -13.81 1.09
N ILE A 69 4.25 -12.77 0.59
CA ILE A 69 4.87 -12.74 -0.74
C ILE A 69 6.41 -12.87 -0.69
N GLY A 70 6.97 -13.34 0.42
CA GLY A 70 8.40 -13.63 0.53
C GLY A 70 9.29 -12.42 0.83
N ASN A 71 8.74 -11.32 1.35
CA ASN A 71 9.45 -10.06 1.68
C ASN A 71 10.27 -9.49 0.52
N PRO A 72 9.69 -9.24 -0.67
CA PRO A 72 10.43 -8.64 -1.77
C PRO A 72 10.85 -7.21 -1.43
N ALA A 73 11.85 -6.69 -2.14
CA ALA A 73 12.09 -5.26 -2.18
C ALA A 73 10.86 -4.55 -2.79
N ILE A 74 10.49 -3.41 -2.24
CA ILE A 74 9.39 -2.59 -2.76
C ILE A 74 9.99 -1.40 -3.49
N GLU A 75 9.82 -1.33 -4.80
CA GLU A 75 10.31 -0.22 -5.62
C GLU A 75 9.24 0.86 -5.81
N HIS A 76 7.97 0.47 -5.79
CA HIS A 76 6.84 1.37 -6.02
C HIS A 76 5.78 1.18 -4.95
N LEU A 77 5.30 2.28 -4.37
CA LEU A 77 4.18 2.31 -3.44
C LEU A 77 3.08 3.20 -4.02
N ILE A 78 1.86 2.70 -4.06
CA ILE A 78 0.66 3.42 -4.46
C ILE A 78 -0.19 3.67 -3.23
N LEU A 79 -0.65 4.91 -3.03
CA LEU A 79 -1.64 5.27 -2.01
C LEU A 79 -2.87 5.83 -2.69
N THR A 80 -4.02 5.22 -2.42
CA THR A 80 -5.29 5.64 -3.02
C THR A 80 -5.92 6.81 -2.28
N HIS A 81 -5.78 6.88 -0.96
CA HIS A 81 -6.29 7.96 -0.10
C HIS A 81 -5.71 7.87 1.32
N ALA A 82 -6.12 8.78 2.20
CA ALA A 82 -5.48 9.01 3.49
C ALA A 82 -6.20 8.40 4.70
N HIS A 83 -7.17 7.50 4.54
CA HIS A 83 -7.74 6.81 5.69
C HIS A 83 -6.66 5.94 6.36
N LEU A 84 -6.66 5.91 7.69
CA LEU A 84 -5.57 5.32 8.47
C LEU A 84 -5.31 3.84 8.13
N GLY A 85 -6.34 3.07 7.81
CA GLY A 85 -6.18 1.68 7.38
C GLY A 85 -5.30 1.49 6.16
N HIS A 86 -5.14 2.53 5.33
CA HIS A 86 -4.36 2.54 4.09
C HIS A 86 -2.94 3.09 4.25
N VAL A 87 -2.67 3.85 5.34
CA VAL A 87 -1.43 4.61 5.50
C VAL A 87 -0.71 4.38 6.84
N ASP A 88 -1.32 3.68 7.81
CA ASP A 88 -0.75 3.43 9.14
C ASP A 88 0.62 2.73 9.09
N GLY A 89 0.89 1.96 8.05
CA GLY A 89 2.13 1.24 7.86
C GLY A 89 3.26 2.07 7.25
N LEU A 90 3.05 3.33 6.85
CA LEU A 90 4.09 4.15 6.21
C LEU A 90 5.36 4.25 7.07
N GLY A 91 5.22 4.34 8.38
CA GLY A 91 6.36 4.39 9.31
C GLY A 91 7.25 3.14 9.26
N LEU A 92 6.70 1.99 8.86
CA LEU A 92 7.47 0.74 8.80
C LEU A 92 8.54 0.73 7.70
N PHE A 93 8.45 1.63 6.72
CA PHE A 93 9.51 1.80 5.73
C PHE A 93 10.75 2.54 6.26
N GLY A 94 10.62 3.19 7.42
CA GLY A 94 11.68 3.98 8.07
C GLY A 94 12.84 3.16 8.62
N ARG A 95 13.78 3.88 9.23
CA ARG A 95 15.05 3.32 9.75
C ARG A 95 14.85 2.29 10.85
N GLU A 96 13.79 2.44 11.63
CA GLU A 96 13.50 1.62 12.80
C GLU A 96 13.02 0.22 12.42
N THR A 97 12.67 0.01 11.13
CA THR A 97 12.12 -1.26 10.63
C THR A 97 12.82 -1.69 9.33
N MET A 98 12.31 -1.23 8.17
CA MET A 98 12.79 -1.72 6.86
C MET A 98 14.06 -1.02 6.38
N SER A 99 14.33 0.19 6.86
CA SER A 99 15.40 1.06 6.32
C SER A 99 15.33 1.20 4.80
N ALA A 100 14.11 1.24 4.27
CA ALA A 100 13.86 1.29 2.83
C ALA A 100 14.39 2.61 2.23
N ARG A 101 14.67 2.59 0.92
CA ARG A 101 15.20 3.77 0.22
C ARG A 101 14.70 3.84 -1.21
N ASN A 102 14.51 5.08 -1.66
CA ASN A 102 14.22 5.43 -3.06
C ASN A 102 12.94 4.79 -3.62
N ILE A 103 11.97 4.48 -2.75
CA ILE A 103 10.67 3.96 -3.18
C ILE A 103 9.94 5.08 -3.92
N GLN A 104 9.46 4.79 -5.12
CA GLN A 104 8.64 5.69 -5.91
C GLN A 104 7.22 5.72 -5.35
N LEU A 105 6.82 6.85 -4.76
CA LEU A 105 5.51 7.03 -4.14
C LEU A 105 4.54 7.68 -5.12
N HIS A 106 3.54 6.93 -5.54
CA HIS A 106 2.50 7.34 -6.46
C HIS A 106 1.21 7.63 -5.71
N CYS A 107 0.78 8.88 -5.74
CA CYS A 107 -0.46 9.31 -5.09
C CYS A 107 -0.88 10.68 -5.63
N SER A 108 -2.12 11.07 -5.35
CA SER A 108 -2.68 12.35 -5.79
C SER A 108 -1.94 13.57 -5.21
N PRO A 109 -2.07 14.75 -5.81
CA PRO A 109 -1.49 15.99 -5.28
C PRO A 109 -1.96 16.32 -3.87
N SER A 110 -3.22 16.03 -3.51
CA SER A 110 -3.74 16.26 -2.15
C SER A 110 -3.05 15.33 -1.15
N MET A 111 -2.88 14.06 -1.50
CA MET A 111 -2.16 13.08 -0.68
C MET A 111 -0.67 13.44 -0.54
N GLN A 112 0.00 13.91 -1.61
CA GLN A 112 1.37 14.41 -1.53
C GLN A 112 1.48 15.60 -0.57
N SER A 113 0.50 16.51 -0.60
CA SER A 113 0.44 17.65 0.33
C SER A 113 0.32 17.19 1.77
N LEU A 114 -0.52 16.19 2.03
CA LEU A 114 -0.69 15.61 3.37
C LEU A 114 0.60 14.95 3.86
N VAL A 115 1.27 14.14 3.04
CA VAL A 115 2.55 13.50 3.37
C VAL A 115 3.60 14.55 3.74
N LYS A 116 3.70 15.64 2.96
CA LYS A 116 4.63 16.75 3.23
C LYS A 116 4.32 17.49 4.53
N LYS A 117 3.05 17.63 4.89
CA LYS A 117 2.59 18.37 6.08
C LYS A 117 2.61 17.53 7.37
N THR A 118 2.57 16.20 7.25
CA THR A 118 2.60 15.29 8.40
C THR A 118 4.05 15.09 8.85
N PRO A 119 4.48 15.55 10.03
CA PRO A 119 5.90 15.55 10.44
C PRO A 119 6.56 14.18 10.33
N ALA A 120 5.89 13.11 10.78
CA ALA A 120 6.41 11.74 10.73
C ALA A 120 6.64 11.27 9.28
N TRP A 121 5.69 11.52 8.39
CA TRP A 121 5.81 11.11 6.98
C TRP A 121 6.77 12.00 6.19
N ASN A 122 6.82 13.30 6.50
CA ASN A 122 7.82 14.21 5.93
C ASN A 122 9.24 13.77 6.28
N GLN A 123 9.45 13.20 7.46
CA GLN A 123 10.76 12.66 7.83
C GLN A 123 11.19 11.52 6.91
N LEU A 124 10.26 10.69 6.44
CA LEU A 124 10.56 9.62 5.47
C LEU A 124 11.01 10.20 4.10
N LEU A 125 10.42 11.31 3.66
CA LEU A 125 10.89 12.02 2.46
C LEU A 125 12.32 12.56 2.66
N LYS A 126 12.60 13.21 3.79
CA LYS A 126 13.93 13.75 4.13
C LYS A 126 15.01 12.66 4.23
N GLN A 127 14.60 11.45 4.60
CA GLN A 127 15.49 10.29 4.68
C GLN A 127 15.67 9.57 3.34
N ASN A 128 15.08 10.06 2.26
CA ASN A 128 15.03 9.42 0.95
C ASN A 128 14.41 8.00 0.99
N VAL A 129 13.47 7.76 1.90
CA VAL A 129 12.67 6.54 1.89
C VAL A 129 11.71 6.59 0.71
N PHE A 130 10.98 7.70 0.57
CA PHE A 130 10.04 7.93 -0.52
C PHE A 130 10.45 9.11 -1.40
N GLN A 131 10.16 8.98 -2.69
CA GLN A 131 10.24 10.03 -3.70
C GLN A 131 8.92 10.08 -4.46
N PHE A 132 8.30 11.25 -4.57
CA PHE A 132 7.06 11.37 -5.36
C PHE A 132 7.32 11.09 -6.82
N ALA A 133 6.42 10.32 -7.42
CA ALA A 133 6.54 9.85 -8.79
C ALA A 133 5.24 10.10 -9.58
N SER A 134 5.11 9.49 -10.74
CA SER A 134 4.03 9.74 -11.73
C SER A 134 2.63 9.53 -11.13
N PHE A 135 1.71 10.40 -11.55
CA PHE A 135 0.27 10.39 -11.29
C PHE A 135 -0.41 11.19 -12.42
N PRO A 136 -1.59 10.85 -12.92
CA PRO A 136 -2.48 9.75 -12.53
C PRO A 136 -2.26 8.44 -13.29
N ARG A 137 -1.21 8.33 -14.07
CA ARG A 137 -0.87 7.13 -14.84
C ARG A 137 0.58 6.73 -14.60
N ILE A 138 0.79 5.44 -14.42
CA ILE A 138 2.10 4.83 -14.14
C ILE A 138 2.32 3.71 -15.16
N GLU A 139 3.53 3.64 -15.72
CA GLU A 139 3.96 2.54 -16.57
C GLU A 139 5.26 1.95 -16.00
N ILE A 140 5.22 0.67 -15.65
CA ILE A 140 6.35 -0.04 -15.04
C ILE A 140 6.44 -1.40 -15.72
N ASP A 141 7.47 -1.60 -16.53
CA ASP A 141 7.68 -2.81 -17.33
C ASP A 141 6.45 -3.13 -18.20
N ASP A 142 5.73 -4.22 -17.92
CA ASP A 142 4.52 -4.66 -18.61
C ASP A 142 3.22 -4.27 -17.87
N VAL A 143 3.32 -3.47 -16.81
CA VAL A 143 2.19 -3.07 -15.99
C VAL A 143 1.86 -1.60 -16.22
N VAL A 144 0.58 -1.30 -16.44
CA VAL A 144 0.01 0.05 -16.47
C VAL A 144 -0.96 0.19 -15.32
N VAL A 145 -0.82 1.25 -14.52
CA VAL A 145 -1.79 1.60 -13.47
C VAL A 145 -2.37 2.96 -13.74
N GLU A 146 -3.69 3.07 -13.68
CA GLU A 146 -4.42 4.32 -13.86
C GLU A 146 -5.26 4.63 -12.61
N PHE A 147 -5.29 5.91 -12.23
CA PHE A 147 -6.07 6.40 -11.09
C PHE A 147 -7.33 7.11 -11.57
N TYR A 148 -8.45 6.78 -10.96
CA TYR A 148 -9.74 7.38 -11.23
C TYR A 148 -10.33 7.93 -9.94
N GLN A 149 -10.55 9.23 -9.86
CA GLN A 149 -11.18 9.84 -8.68
C GLN A 149 -12.59 9.28 -8.49
N VAL A 150 -12.90 8.89 -7.27
CA VAL A 150 -14.20 8.31 -6.90
C VAL A 150 -14.77 9.01 -5.67
N PRO A 151 -16.12 9.10 -5.54
CA PRO A 151 -16.75 9.64 -4.35
C PRO A 151 -16.43 8.80 -3.12
N HIS A 152 -15.95 9.45 -2.07
CA HIS A 152 -15.68 8.84 -0.77
C HIS A 152 -15.69 9.92 0.32
N ARG A 153 -15.27 9.57 1.54
CA ARG A 153 -15.06 10.55 2.61
C ARG A 153 -13.68 11.20 2.43
N ASP A 154 -13.66 12.41 1.93
CA ASP A 154 -12.43 13.12 1.53
C ASP A 154 -11.92 14.08 2.64
N GLU A 155 -11.93 13.63 3.91
CA GLU A 155 -11.57 14.47 5.06
C GLU A 155 -10.10 14.93 5.03
N LEU A 156 -9.19 14.10 4.52
CA LEU A 156 -7.75 14.37 4.52
C LEU A 156 -7.15 14.44 3.12
N SER A 157 -7.68 13.69 2.18
CA SER A 157 -7.28 13.69 0.76
C SER A 157 -8.45 13.26 -0.11
N ASP A 158 -8.38 13.56 -1.40
CA ASP A 158 -9.23 12.92 -2.40
C ASP A 158 -8.98 11.40 -2.46
N THR A 159 -9.95 10.66 -2.97
CA THR A 159 -9.91 9.20 -3.06
C THR A 159 -9.91 8.74 -4.51
N HIS A 160 -9.09 7.75 -4.81
CA HIS A 160 -8.96 7.18 -6.14
C HIS A 160 -9.15 5.66 -6.13
N ALA A 161 -9.93 5.16 -7.09
CA ALA A 161 -9.83 3.79 -7.53
C ALA A 161 -8.59 3.63 -8.43
N ILE A 162 -8.06 2.43 -8.53
CA ILE A 162 -6.99 2.10 -9.46
C ILE A 162 -7.43 0.96 -10.39
N ILE A 163 -6.97 1.04 -11.63
CA ILE A 163 -7.06 -0.05 -12.63
C ILE A 163 -5.63 -0.49 -12.93
N VAL A 164 -5.40 -1.78 -12.90
CA VAL A 164 -4.12 -2.43 -13.22
C VAL A 164 -4.28 -3.30 -14.45
#